data_54b63b9cb16c43b7bea1c22bac206711
#
_entry.id   54b63b9cb16c43b7bea1c22bac206711
#
_cell.length_a   1.000
_cell.length_b   1.000
_cell.length_c   1.000
_cell.angle_alpha   90.00
_cell.angle_beta   90.00
_cell.angle_gamma   90.00
#
_symmetry.space_group_name_H-M   'P 1'
#
loop_
_entity.id
_entity.type
_entity.pdbx_description
1 polymer ?
#
loop_
_entity_poly.entity_id
_entity_poly.type
_entity_poly.pdbx_seq_one_letter_code
_entity_poly.pdbx_strand_id
1 'polypeptide(L)' 'MQSKQSAAADERDPRHHVRNVEGRFQELIDHLREDVQKIDEPRAKALFETSAEVLGGLKKAFADYDSKNEPAWR' A
#
# COMPACT_ATOMS: atom_id res chain seq x y z
N MET A 1 -20.70 14.89 -6.97
CA MET A 1 -20.45 14.38 -6.96
C MET A 1 -20.18 13.84 -7.70
N GLN A 2 -20.08 13.65 -8.18
CA GLN A 2 -19.68 13.20 -8.77
C GLN A 2 -19.46 12.30 -9.21
N SER A 3 -19.34 12.24 -9.69
CA SER A 3 -18.72 11.07 -10.11
C SER A 3 -19.42 9.82 -9.80
N LYS A 4 -20.66 9.81 -9.72
CA LYS A 4 -21.37 8.65 -9.39
C LYS A 4 -21.27 7.58 -10.41
N GLN A 5 -21.38 7.88 -11.66
CA GLN A 5 -21.29 6.85 -12.68
C GLN A 5 -19.89 6.34 -12.80
N SER A 6 -18.94 7.24 -12.78
CA SER A 6 -17.56 6.82 -12.83
C SER A 6 -17.23 5.94 -11.67
N ALA A 7 -17.75 6.30 -10.53
CA ALA A 7 -17.48 5.56 -9.32
C ALA A 7 -17.97 4.12 -9.44
N ALA A 8 -19.11 3.92 -10.06
CA ALA A 8 -19.65 2.57 -10.20
C ALA A 8 -18.75 1.70 -11.06
N ALA A 9 -18.28 2.25 -12.18
CA ALA A 9 -17.38 1.51 -13.04
C ALA A 9 -16.07 1.25 -12.34
N ASP A 10 -15.54 2.26 -11.65
CA ASP A 10 -14.28 2.15 -10.95
C ASP A 10 -14.35 1.13 -9.83
N GLU A 11 -15.48 1.07 -9.15
CA GLU A 11 -15.62 0.15 -8.05
C GLU A 11 -15.55 -1.30 -8.46
N ARG A 12 -15.77 -1.58 -9.73
CA ARG A 12 -15.69 -2.94 -10.22
C ARG A 12 -14.34 -3.25 -10.84
N ASP A 13 -13.52 -2.23 -11.05
CA ASP A 13 -12.23 -2.43 -11.66
C ASP A 13 -11.22 -2.74 -10.56
N PRO A 14 -10.65 -3.95 -10.57
CA PRO A 14 -9.69 -4.29 -9.52
C PRO A 14 -8.50 -3.36 -9.50
N ARG A 15 -8.13 -2.78 -10.63
CA ARG A 15 -6.99 -1.88 -10.65
C ARG A 15 -7.24 -0.62 -9.86
N HIS A 16 -8.48 -0.15 -9.87
CA HIS A 16 -8.81 1.02 -9.08
C HIS A 16 -8.57 0.75 -7.60
N HIS A 17 -9.03 -0.38 -7.13
CA HIS A 17 -8.87 -0.74 -5.73
C HIS A 17 -7.42 -1.02 -5.38
N VAL A 18 -6.70 -1.65 -6.30
CA VAL A 18 -5.29 -1.93 -6.10
C VAL A 18 -4.50 -0.64 -5.91
N ARG A 19 -4.75 0.36 -6.75
CA ARG A 19 -4.04 1.64 -6.63
C ARG A 19 -4.39 2.35 -5.33
N ASN A 20 -5.64 2.24 -4.95
CA ASN A 20 -6.09 2.83 -3.71
C ASN A 20 -5.35 2.22 -2.52
N VAL A 21 -5.24 0.90 -2.52
CA VAL A 21 -4.54 0.19 -1.46
C VAL A 21 -3.05 0.53 -1.48
N GLU A 22 -2.45 0.61 -2.67
CA GLU A 22 -1.05 1.00 -2.76
C GLU A 22 -0.79 2.35 -2.10
N GLY A 23 -1.70 3.30 -2.34
CA GLY A 23 -1.56 4.61 -1.73
C GLY A 23 -1.64 4.55 -0.23
N ARG A 24 -2.53 3.72 0.29
CA ARG A 24 -2.66 3.56 1.73
C ARG A 24 -1.43 2.90 2.33
N PHE A 25 -0.87 1.91 1.62
CA PHE A 25 0.37 1.29 2.07
C PHE A 25 1.48 2.34 2.15
N GLN A 26 1.58 3.20 1.14
CA GLN A 26 2.63 4.20 1.13
C GLN A 26 2.46 5.18 2.28
N GLU A 27 1.23 5.62 2.52
CA GLU A 27 0.95 6.52 3.63
C GLU A 27 1.36 5.91 4.96
N LEU A 28 1.03 4.64 5.13
CA LEU A 28 1.34 3.97 6.39
C LEU A 28 2.84 3.74 6.53
N ILE A 29 3.52 3.38 5.44
CA ILE A 29 4.97 3.22 5.46
C ILE A 29 5.63 4.52 5.90
N ASP A 30 5.22 5.63 5.31
CA ASP A 30 5.78 6.92 5.65
C ASP A 30 5.55 7.25 7.11
N HIS A 31 4.34 6.97 7.59
CA HIS A 31 3.98 7.24 8.96
C HIS A 31 4.81 6.40 9.93
N LEU A 32 5.00 5.12 9.60
CA LEU A 32 5.79 4.24 10.44
C LEU A 32 7.24 4.70 10.52
N ARG A 33 7.79 5.12 9.40
CA ARG A 33 9.18 5.56 9.37
C ARG A 33 9.37 6.86 10.11
N GLU A 34 8.37 7.70 10.07
CA GLU A 34 8.41 8.94 10.81
C GLU A 34 8.34 8.67 12.31
N ASP A 35 7.43 7.78 12.70
CA ASP A 35 7.23 7.47 14.11
C ASP A 35 8.42 6.76 14.73
N VAL A 36 9.11 5.94 13.94
CA VAL A 36 10.27 5.22 14.44
C VAL A 36 11.31 6.15 15.01
N GLN A 37 11.39 7.35 14.47
CA GLN A 37 12.38 8.32 14.94
C GLN A 37 12.00 8.93 16.27
N LYS A 38 10.74 8.76 16.67
CA LYS A 38 10.26 9.31 17.93
C LYS A 38 10.18 8.28 19.03
N ILE A 39 10.47 7.03 18.69
CA ILE A 39 10.34 5.92 19.64
C ILE A 39 11.72 5.59 20.18
N ASP A 40 11.81 5.44 21.51
CA ASP A 40 13.07 5.08 22.15
C ASP A 40 13.19 3.61 22.44
N GLU A 41 12.08 2.93 22.59
CA GLU A 41 12.10 1.55 23.02
C GLU A 41 12.49 0.64 21.86
N PRO A 42 13.56 -0.15 22.00
CA PRO A 42 14.11 -0.91 20.86
C PRO A 42 13.15 -1.90 20.22
N ARG A 43 12.33 -2.56 21.02
CA ARG A 43 11.41 -3.54 20.46
C ARG A 43 10.34 -2.86 19.60
N ALA A 44 9.86 -1.72 20.06
CA ALA A 44 8.87 -0.97 19.29
C ALA A 44 9.49 -0.46 18.01
N LYS A 45 10.73 0.02 18.08
CA LYS A 45 11.42 0.47 16.87
C LYS A 45 11.53 -0.67 15.87
N ALA A 46 11.93 -1.84 16.34
CA ALA A 46 12.07 -2.99 15.44
C ALA A 46 10.73 -3.37 14.84
N LEU A 47 9.67 -3.31 15.62
CA LEU A 47 8.35 -3.63 15.12
C LEU A 47 7.94 -2.68 14.01
N PHE A 48 8.14 -1.38 14.21
CA PHE A 48 7.77 -0.39 13.22
C PHE A 48 8.60 -0.52 11.96
N GLU A 49 9.91 -0.76 12.11
CA GLU A 49 10.76 -0.92 10.95
C GLU A 49 10.41 -2.16 10.14
N THR A 50 10.19 -3.27 10.83
CA THR A 50 9.79 -4.49 10.15
C THR A 50 8.45 -4.31 9.44
N SER A 51 7.53 -3.65 10.10
CA SER A 51 6.22 -3.41 9.50
C SER A 51 6.34 -2.58 8.23
N ALA A 52 7.18 -1.56 8.24
CA ALA A 52 7.37 -0.75 7.04
C ALA A 52 7.94 -1.59 5.90
N GLU A 53 8.86 -2.49 6.21
CA GLU A 53 9.44 -3.35 5.19
C GLU A 53 8.42 -4.34 4.63
N VAL A 54 7.63 -4.93 5.49
CA VAL A 54 6.59 -5.87 5.05
C VAL A 54 5.58 -5.16 4.15
N LEU A 55 5.17 -3.98 4.57
CA LEU A 55 4.23 -3.20 3.77
C LEU A 55 4.83 -2.82 2.42
N GLY A 56 6.15 -2.56 2.40
CA GLY A 56 6.82 -2.27 1.13
C GLY A 56 6.73 -3.45 0.17
N GLY A 57 6.90 -4.66 0.70
CA GLY A 57 6.76 -5.84 -0.13
C GLY A 57 5.34 -6.04 -0.64
N LEU A 58 4.37 -5.79 0.23
CA LEU A 58 2.98 -5.90 -0.19
C LEU A 58 2.63 -4.84 -1.22
N LYS A 59 3.12 -3.62 -1.01
CA LYS A 59 2.88 -2.56 -1.98
C LYS A 59 3.43 -2.95 -3.34
N LYS A 60 4.62 -3.53 -3.35
CA LYS A 60 5.22 -3.96 -4.61
C LYS A 60 4.38 -5.02 -5.30
N ALA A 61 3.86 -5.98 -4.52
CA ALA A 61 3.00 -7.01 -5.09
C ALA A 61 1.76 -6.40 -5.75
N PHE A 62 1.19 -5.41 -5.10
CA PHE A 62 0.03 -4.72 -5.67
C PHE A 62 0.40 -3.96 -6.94
N ALA A 63 1.56 -3.32 -6.92
CA ALA A 63 2.03 -2.60 -8.10
C ALA A 63 2.28 -3.55 -9.27
N ASP A 64 2.83 -4.72 -8.97
CA ASP A 64 3.08 -5.72 -10.01
C ASP A 64 1.76 -6.20 -10.62
N TYR A 65 0.77 -6.39 -9.80
CA TYR A 65 -0.54 -6.76 -10.31
C TYR A 65 -1.10 -5.68 -11.23
N ASP A 66 -1.00 -4.44 -10.79
CA ASP A 66 -1.53 -3.32 -11.56
C ASP A 66 -0.86 -3.21 -12.92
N SER A 67 0.44 -3.40 -12.96
CA SER A 67 1.19 -3.28 -14.21
C SER A 67 1.08 -4.53 -15.07
N LYS A 68 0.66 -5.65 -14.46
CA LYS A 68 0.56 -6.93 -15.14
C LYS A 68 1.88 -7.40 -15.69
N ASN A 69 2.93 -7.06 -15.00
CA ASN A 69 4.25 -7.50 -15.39
C ASN A 69 4.56 -8.91 -14.92
N GLU A 70 3.87 -9.35 -13.89
CA GLU A 70 4.09 -10.68 -13.36
C GLU A 70 3.49 -11.73 -14.26
N PRO A 71 4.30 -12.64 -14.78
CA PRO A 71 3.72 -13.69 -15.63
C PRO A 71 2.64 -14.50 -14.94
N ALA A 72 2.72 -14.65 -13.63
CA ALA A 72 1.74 -15.44 -12.90
C ALA A 72 0.35 -14.80 -12.92
N TRP A 73 0.28 -13.52 -13.20
CA TRP A 73 -0.99 -12.83 -13.22
C TRP A 73 -1.73 -12.94 -14.54
N ARG A 74 -1.13 -13.52 -15.54
CA ARG A 74 -1.74 -13.57 -16.86
C ARG A 74 -2.51 -14.83 -17.13
#